data_47cb9d7183774ac7ea4c49677e7fe79e
#
_entry.id   47cb9d7183774ac7ea4c49677e7fe79e
#
_cell.length_a   1.000
_cell.length_b   1.000
_cell.length_c   1.000
_cell.angle_alpha   90.00
_cell.angle_beta   90.00
_cell.angle_gamma   90.00
#
_symmetry.space_group_name_H-M   'P 1'
#
loop_
_entity.id
_entity.type
_entity.pdbx_description
1 polymer ?
#
loop_
_entity_poly.entity_id
_entity_poly.type
_entity_poly.pdbx_seq_one_letter_code
_entity_poly.pdbx_strand_id
1 'polypeptide(L)'
;MGALDDKIAIVTGTSRGVGVGIAHELLRAGATVIGCSRSRLDALPGTDAEPDWAQRSAQMTCDQGDYRAIDAMVAEVAATYGRIDILVNNAGGTVPTPNVEDVPVLVQKIQGAPRSDDDYERTVLFHSFAIQMNLISPLWFAIRVCRQMRNQDGTGSIINISSGAGHPAGSPTLVSYGAAKAGLNHLTRSLAEEWGPRVRVNCLALGPTMTDNFRSFVLPKDDPDGAQYFRDVPLKRAGEPAEVGRACVFLCSGAADFINGTTIEIDGGMLPGVLYEAGLKTITDLL
;
A
#
# COMPACT_ATOMS: atom_id res chain seq x y z
N MET A 1 -17.50 -16.59 15.17
CA MET A 1 -17.71 -15.82 13.93
C MET A 1 -16.62 -14.77 13.88
N GLY A 2 -15.91 -14.67 12.77
CA GLY A 2 -14.90 -13.65 12.53
C GLY A 2 -15.54 -12.27 12.27
N ALA A 3 -14.78 -11.21 12.47
CA ALA A 3 -15.26 -9.84 12.28
C ALA A 3 -15.62 -9.51 10.81
N LEU A 4 -15.15 -10.32 9.85
CA LEU A 4 -15.31 -10.15 8.41
C LEU A 4 -15.83 -11.42 7.71
N ASP A 5 -16.56 -12.29 8.44
CA ASP A 5 -17.19 -13.46 7.83
C ASP A 5 -18.08 -13.06 6.65
N ASP A 6 -18.07 -13.84 5.58
CA ASP A 6 -18.78 -13.63 4.33
C ASP A 6 -18.41 -12.36 3.54
N LYS A 7 -17.34 -11.65 3.92
CA LYS A 7 -16.85 -10.49 3.19
C LYS A 7 -15.88 -10.91 2.08
N ILE A 8 -16.04 -10.30 0.90
CA ILE A 8 -15.14 -10.47 -0.24
C ILE A 8 -14.21 -9.26 -0.30
N ALA A 9 -12.90 -9.52 -0.20
CA ALA A 9 -11.88 -8.50 -0.15
C ALA A 9 -10.93 -8.60 -1.36
N ILE A 10 -10.67 -7.48 -2.01
CA ILE A 10 -9.55 -7.31 -2.96
C ILE A 10 -8.40 -6.62 -2.24
N VAL A 11 -7.20 -7.20 -2.31
CA VAL A 11 -5.96 -6.60 -1.80
C VAL A 11 -4.95 -6.50 -2.94
N THR A 12 -4.49 -5.29 -3.25
CA THR A 12 -3.50 -5.10 -4.30
C THR A 12 -2.07 -5.22 -3.75
N GLY A 13 -1.14 -5.79 -4.53
CA GLY A 13 0.27 -5.92 -4.15
C GLY A 13 0.55 -7.03 -3.13
N THR A 14 -0.08 -8.18 -3.28
CA THR A 14 0.02 -9.33 -2.37
C THR A 14 1.14 -10.32 -2.69
N SER A 15 2.09 -9.96 -3.55
CA SER A 15 3.22 -10.85 -3.84
C SER A 15 4.24 -10.92 -2.70
N ARG A 16 4.29 -9.93 -1.82
CA ARG A 16 5.23 -9.84 -0.69
C ARG A 16 4.86 -8.72 0.28
N GLY A 17 5.55 -8.70 1.41
CA GLY A 17 5.58 -7.57 2.36
C GLY A 17 4.24 -7.23 2.97
N VAL A 18 3.91 -5.94 3.01
CA VAL A 18 2.72 -5.40 3.69
C VAL A 18 1.43 -6.02 3.15
N GLY A 19 1.32 -6.19 1.82
CA GLY A 19 0.13 -6.75 1.19
C GLY A 19 -0.17 -8.19 1.61
N VAL A 20 0.87 -9.02 1.83
CA VAL A 20 0.72 -10.38 2.36
C VAL A 20 0.20 -10.33 3.80
N GLY A 21 0.81 -9.48 4.65
CA GLY A 21 0.36 -9.32 6.04
C GLY A 21 -1.09 -8.84 6.15
N ILE A 22 -1.50 -7.91 5.29
CA ILE A 22 -2.91 -7.46 5.21
C ILE A 22 -3.82 -8.62 4.81
N ALA A 23 -3.47 -9.36 3.76
CA ALA A 23 -4.27 -10.48 3.27
C ALA A 23 -4.45 -11.57 4.34
N HIS A 24 -3.38 -11.92 5.07
CA HIS A 24 -3.43 -12.88 6.16
C HIS A 24 -4.35 -12.44 7.31
N GLU A 25 -4.31 -11.18 7.72
CA GLU A 25 -5.17 -10.69 8.81
C GLU A 25 -6.65 -10.63 8.38
N LEU A 26 -6.94 -10.28 7.11
CA LEU A 26 -8.30 -10.35 6.57
C LEU A 26 -8.82 -11.79 6.50
N LEU A 27 -7.99 -12.76 6.07
CA LEU A 27 -8.31 -14.19 6.09
C LEU A 27 -8.57 -14.69 7.53
N ARG A 28 -7.72 -14.30 8.49
CA ARG A 28 -7.88 -14.62 9.91
C ARG A 28 -9.17 -14.06 10.48
N ALA A 29 -9.61 -12.89 10.01
CA ALA A 29 -10.86 -12.26 10.39
C ALA A 29 -12.11 -12.85 9.72
N GLY A 30 -11.96 -13.87 8.84
CA GLY A 30 -13.06 -14.60 8.19
C GLY A 30 -13.34 -14.20 6.73
N ALA A 31 -12.66 -13.18 6.17
CA ALA A 31 -12.90 -12.76 4.80
C ALA A 31 -12.41 -13.79 3.77
N THR A 32 -13.01 -13.77 2.59
CA THR A 32 -12.43 -14.33 1.37
C THR A 32 -11.56 -13.26 0.72
N VAL A 33 -10.30 -13.56 0.42
CA VAL A 33 -9.33 -12.57 -0.04
C VAL A 33 -8.83 -12.87 -1.45
N ILE A 34 -9.02 -11.94 -2.35
CA ILE A 34 -8.47 -11.97 -3.71
C ILE A 34 -7.27 -11.02 -3.76
N GLY A 35 -6.08 -11.59 -3.77
CA GLY A 35 -4.84 -10.85 -3.97
C GLY A 35 -4.56 -10.58 -5.43
N CYS A 36 -3.80 -9.53 -5.73
CA CYS A 36 -3.25 -9.35 -7.07
C CYS A 36 -1.83 -8.80 -7.08
N SER A 37 -1.11 -9.15 -8.14
CA SER A 37 0.24 -8.67 -8.43
C SER A 37 0.52 -8.68 -9.93
N ARG A 38 1.56 -7.95 -10.38
CA ARG A 38 2.00 -7.98 -11.78
C ARG A 38 2.57 -9.34 -12.19
N SER A 39 3.32 -9.97 -11.27
CA SER A 39 3.87 -11.30 -11.49
C SER A 39 2.80 -12.35 -11.25
N ARG A 40 2.77 -13.36 -12.11
CA ARG A 40 1.91 -14.52 -11.92
C ARG A 40 2.38 -15.30 -10.69
N LEU A 41 1.46 -15.61 -9.81
CA LEU A 41 1.64 -16.51 -8.68
C LEU A 41 0.48 -17.52 -8.70
N ASP A 42 0.76 -18.77 -8.36
CA ASP A 42 -0.25 -19.83 -8.37
C ASP A 42 -1.20 -19.74 -7.17
N ALA A 43 -0.76 -19.12 -6.07
CA ALA A 43 -1.56 -18.88 -4.87
C ALA A 43 -1.12 -17.60 -4.17
N LEU A 44 -1.93 -17.10 -3.27
CA LEU A 44 -1.57 -16.04 -2.35
C LEU A 44 -0.50 -16.56 -1.39
N PRO A 45 0.66 -15.91 -1.25
CA PRO A 45 1.77 -16.41 -0.45
C PRO A 45 1.38 -16.69 1.00
N GLY A 46 1.83 -17.83 1.53
CA GLY A 46 1.64 -18.22 2.94
C GLY A 46 0.23 -18.70 3.31
N THR A 47 -0.65 -18.96 2.34
CA THR A 47 -1.99 -19.49 2.62
C THR A 47 -2.01 -21.00 2.90
N ASP A 48 -0.90 -21.67 2.72
CA ASP A 48 -0.66 -23.05 3.11
C ASP A 48 -0.45 -23.21 4.64
N ALA A 49 -0.23 -22.12 5.36
CA ALA A 49 -0.05 -22.13 6.81
C ALA A 49 -1.32 -22.53 7.59
N GLU A 50 -2.50 -22.27 7.02
CA GLU A 50 -3.79 -22.56 7.64
C GLU A 50 -4.71 -23.30 6.66
N PRO A 51 -5.34 -24.42 7.06
CA PRO A 51 -6.05 -25.33 6.14
C PRO A 51 -7.22 -24.69 5.37
N ASP A 52 -7.88 -23.69 5.93
CA ASP A 52 -9.04 -23.01 5.34
C ASP A 52 -8.67 -21.78 4.49
N TRP A 53 -7.46 -21.24 4.63
CA TRP A 53 -7.04 -20.05 3.90
C TRP A 53 -6.92 -20.30 2.40
N ALA A 54 -6.41 -21.46 2.01
CA ALA A 54 -6.32 -21.84 0.60
C ALA A 54 -7.71 -21.88 -0.08
N GLN A 55 -8.77 -22.23 0.65
CA GLN A 55 -10.15 -22.26 0.13
C GLN A 55 -10.78 -20.86 0.04
N ARG A 56 -10.35 -19.96 0.92
CA ARG A 56 -10.85 -18.58 0.99
C ARG A 56 -9.90 -17.55 0.39
N SER A 57 -8.96 -17.97 -0.43
CA SER A 57 -8.03 -17.07 -1.11
C SER A 57 -7.87 -17.38 -2.58
N ALA A 58 -7.63 -16.35 -3.36
CA ALA A 58 -7.22 -16.45 -4.76
C ALA A 58 -6.14 -15.41 -5.05
N GLN A 59 -5.28 -15.70 -6.02
CA GLN A 59 -4.27 -14.76 -6.50
C GLN A 59 -4.44 -14.54 -8.00
N MET A 60 -4.58 -13.27 -8.40
CA MET A 60 -4.76 -12.88 -9.78
C MET A 60 -3.56 -12.08 -10.30
N THR A 61 -3.34 -12.14 -11.61
CA THR A 61 -2.36 -11.26 -12.27
C THR A 61 -3.07 -9.99 -12.72
N CYS A 62 -2.57 -8.82 -12.26
CA CYS A 62 -3.10 -7.53 -12.66
C CYS A 62 -1.97 -6.50 -12.70
N ASP A 63 -1.76 -5.88 -13.85
CA ASP A 63 -0.94 -4.68 -13.94
C ASP A 63 -1.81 -3.47 -13.60
N GLN A 64 -1.59 -2.91 -12.43
CA GLN A 64 -2.34 -1.74 -11.99
C GLN A 64 -1.97 -0.44 -12.75
N GLY A 65 -0.94 -0.46 -13.59
CA GLY A 65 -0.65 0.61 -14.55
C GLY A 65 -1.60 0.62 -15.75
N ASP A 66 -2.35 -0.45 -15.97
CA ASP A 66 -3.35 -0.59 -17.03
C ASP A 66 -4.77 -0.65 -16.44
N TYR A 67 -5.56 0.40 -16.69
CA TYR A 67 -6.95 0.47 -16.20
C TYR A 67 -7.84 -0.65 -16.79
N ARG A 68 -7.52 -1.19 -18.00
CA ARG A 68 -8.29 -2.29 -18.60
C ARG A 68 -8.03 -3.60 -17.87
N ALA A 69 -6.78 -3.84 -17.41
CA ALA A 69 -6.47 -4.98 -16.56
C ALA A 69 -7.19 -4.90 -15.22
N ILE A 70 -7.27 -3.69 -14.63
CA ILE A 70 -8.05 -3.44 -13.41
C ILE A 70 -9.54 -3.74 -13.65
N ASP A 71 -10.13 -3.22 -14.75
CA ASP A 71 -11.52 -3.42 -15.06
C ASP A 71 -11.86 -4.91 -15.26
N ALA A 72 -11.05 -5.63 -16.00
CA ALA A 72 -11.20 -7.06 -16.22
C ALA A 72 -11.12 -7.86 -14.91
N MET A 73 -10.11 -7.58 -14.07
CA MET A 73 -9.96 -8.25 -12.78
C MET A 73 -11.17 -8.02 -11.87
N VAL A 74 -11.60 -6.77 -11.70
CA VAL A 74 -12.74 -6.44 -10.83
C VAL A 74 -14.05 -7.06 -11.37
N ALA A 75 -14.22 -7.10 -12.70
CA ALA A 75 -15.36 -7.76 -13.31
C ALA A 75 -15.38 -9.28 -13.05
N GLU A 76 -14.21 -9.95 -13.15
CA GLU A 76 -14.06 -11.38 -12.87
C GLU A 76 -14.35 -11.69 -11.39
N VAL A 77 -13.83 -10.89 -10.45
CA VAL A 77 -14.14 -11.06 -9.01
C VAL A 77 -15.65 -10.89 -8.76
N ALA A 78 -16.25 -9.86 -9.32
CA ALA A 78 -17.69 -9.61 -9.16
C ALA A 78 -18.55 -10.75 -9.76
N ALA A 79 -18.15 -11.30 -10.90
CA ALA A 79 -18.84 -12.42 -11.53
C ALA A 79 -18.70 -13.71 -10.72
N THR A 80 -17.52 -13.97 -10.15
CA THR A 80 -17.21 -15.20 -9.40
C THR A 80 -17.87 -15.22 -8.01
N TYR A 81 -17.81 -14.09 -7.29
CA TYR A 81 -18.25 -14.03 -5.89
C TYR A 81 -19.58 -13.28 -5.69
N GLY A 82 -20.11 -12.63 -6.72
CA GLY A 82 -21.39 -11.89 -6.68
C GLY A 82 -21.30 -10.52 -6.00
N ARG A 83 -20.24 -10.26 -5.23
CA ARG A 83 -20.04 -9.03 -4.44
C ARG A 83 -18.57 -8.68 -4.23
N ILE A 84 -18.32 -7.45 -3.85
CA ILE A 84 -17.04 -6.96 -3.35
C ILE A 84 -17.32 -6.03 -2.17
N ASP A 85 -16.83 -6.37 -0.97
CA ASP A 85 -17.10 -5.61 0.26
C ASP A 85 -15.93 -4.72 0.66
N ILE A 86 -14.73 -5.17 0.35
CA ILE A 86 -13.49 -4.55 0.80
C ILE A 86 -12.53 -4.38 -0.38
N LEU A 87 -11.95 -3.19 -0.49
CA LEU A 87 -10.78 -2.94 -1.32
C LEU A 87 -9.65 -2.40 -0.46
N VAL A 88 -8.47 -3.02 -0.53
CA VAL A 88 -7.25 -2.46 0.03
C VAL A 88 -6.27 -2.10 -1.09
N ASN A 89 -6.14 -0.81 -1.36
CA ASN A 89 -5.16 -0.25 -2.28
C ASN A 89 -3.79 -0.20 -1.60
N ASN A 90 -3.05 -1.30 -1.64
CA ASN A 90 -1.73 -1.42 -1.03
C ASN A 90 -0.59 -1.40 -2.06
N ALA A 91 -0.81 -1.90 -3.28
CA ALA A 91 0.24 -1.92 -4.29
C ALA A 91 0.77 -0.51 -4.58
N GLY A 92 2.08 -0.38 -4.59
CA GLY A 92 2.78 0.87 -4.79
C GLY A 92 4.26 0.70 -4.49
N GLY A 93 4.98 1.80 -4.53
CA GLY A 93 6.42 1.81 -4.23
C GLY A 93 7.12 3.02 -4.82
N THR A 94 8.39 3.16 -4.46
CA THR A 94 9.22 4.31 -4.87
C THR A 94 10.00 4.05 -6.16
N VAL A 95 10.13 2.78 -6.59
CA VAL A 95 11.04 2.39 -7.68
C VAL A 95 10.31 1.59 -8.74
N PRO A 96 10.39 2.01 -10.01
CA PRO A 96 9.73 1.35 -11.13
C PRO A 96 10.41 0.07 -11.61
N THR A 97 11.65 -0.20 -11.19
CA THR A 97 12.43 -1.30 -11.76
C THR A 97 12.19 -2.62 -11.03
N PRO A 98 12.13 -3.75 -11.77
CA PRO A 98 12.13 -5.07 -11.17
C PRO A 98 13.50 -5.44 -10.58
N ASN A 99 14.57 -4.72 -10.95
CA ASN A 99 15.94 -5.01 -10.53
C ASN A 99 16.36 -4.09 -9.41
N VAL A 100 16.49 -4.67 -8.27
CA VAL A 100 16.91 -4.09 -7.00
C VAL A 100 18.28 -3.43 -7.08
N GLU A 101 19.17 -3.95 -7.93
CA GLU A 101 20.53 -3.48 -8.14
C GLU A 101 20.59 -2.06 -8.75
N ASP A 102 19.53 -1.65 -9.47
CA ASP A 102 19.46 -0.33 -10.09
C ASP A 102 18.97 0.78 -9.16
N VAL A 103 18.44 0.44 -7.98
CA VAL A 103 17.85 1.41 -7.03
C VAL A 103 18.86 2.47 -6.55
N PRO A 104 20.07 2.13 -6.11
CA PRO A 104 21.04 3.13 -5.67
C PRO A 104 21.44 4.09 -6.77
N VAL A 105 21.57 3.60 -8.01
CA VAL A 105 21.95 4.39 -9.17
C VAL A 105 20.82 5.35 -9.58
N LEU A 106 19.57 4.91 -9.52
CA LEU A 106 18.40 5.76 -9.82
C LEU A 106 18.21 6.85 -8.77
N VAL A 107 18.33 6.52 -7.48
CA VAL A 107 18.21 7.50 -6.40
C VAL A 107 19.32 8.56 -6.48
N GLN A 108 20.56 8.15 -6.73
CA GLN A 108 21.68 9.08 -6.93
C GLN A 108 21.50 9.99 -8.15
N LYS A 109 20.95 9.46 -9.26
CA LYS A 109 20.72 10.24 -10.48
C LYS A 109 19.56 11.21 -10.37
N ILE A 110 18.54 10.91 -9.56
CA ILE A 110 17.35 11.74 -9.38
C ILE A 110 17.59 12.91 -8.42
N GLN A 111 18.51 12.76 -7.46
CA GLN A 111 18.87 13.85 -6.52
C GLN A 111 19.66 15.01 -7.14
N GLY A 112 20.20 14.81 -8.35
CA GLY A 112 20.88 15.87 -9.09
C GLY A 112 20.04 16.41 -10.26
N ALA A 113 20.31 17.63 -10.71
CA ALA A 113 19.77 18.09 -11.99
C ALA A 113 20.20 17.14 -13.11
N PRO A 114 19.31 16.79 -14.06
CA PRO A 114 19.67 15.96 -15.21
C PRO A 114 20.90 16.54 -15.93
N ARG A 115 21.86 15.68 -16.23
CA ARG A 115 23.11 16.08 -16.89
C ARG A 115 23.10 15.83 -18.39
N SER A 116 22.09 15.10 -18.89
CA SER A 116 21.87 14.77 -20.28
C SER A 116 20.40 14.63 -20.60
N ASP A 117 20.02 14.62 -21.87
CA ASP A 117 18.63 14.40 -22.31
C ASP A 117 18.12 13.00 -21.91
N ASP A 118 18.98 11.98 -21.95
CA ASP A 118 18.65 10.61 -21.50
C ASP A 118 18.36 10.58 -19.99
N ASP A 119 19.12 11.31 -19.17
CA ASP A 119 18.88 11.42 -17.73
C ASP A 119 17.58 12.17 -17.45
N TYR A 120 17.25 13.18 -18.25
CA TYR A 120 15.99 13.90 -18.14
C TYR A 120 14.80 12.99 -18.43
N GLU A 121 14.83 12.24 -19.54
CA GLU A 121 13.75 11.31 -19.89
C GLU A 121 13.53 10.26 -18.79
N ARG A 122 14.61 9.62 -18.30
CA ARG A 122 14.53 8.65 -17.21
C ARG A 122 13.95 9.26 -15.95
N THR A 123 14.32 10.50 -15.62
CA THR A 123 13.80 11.21 -14.46
C THR A 123 12.31 11.48 -14.60
N VAL A 124 11.85 11.92 -15.75
CA VAL A 124 10.42 12.15 -16.05
C VAL A 124 9.63 10.85 -15.94
N LEU A 125 10.13 9.76 -16.53
CA LEU A 125 9.48 8.45 -16.47
C LEU A 125 9.38 7.92 -15.03
N PHE A 126 10.44 8.08 -14.24
CA PHE A 126 10.44 7.69 -12.83
C PHE A 126 9.36 8.44 -12.03
N HIS A 127 9.32 9.77 -12.14
CA HIS A 127 8.34 10.57 -11.41
C HIS A 127 6.91 10.30 -11.87
N SER A 128 6.71 10.14 -13.20
CA SER A 128 5.40 9.79 -13.76
C SER A 128 4.93 8.44 -13.25
N PHE A 129 5.81 7.44 -13.22
CA PHE A 129 5.50 6.12 -12.68
C PHE A 129 5.15 6.18 -11.19
N ALA A 130 5.88 6.95 -10.38
CA ALA A 130 5.59 7.10 -8.95
C ALA A 130 4.19 7.67 -8.71
N ILE A 131 3.78 8.70 -9.46
CA ILE A 131 2.43 9.26 -9.41
C ILE A 131 1.39 8.22 -9.90
N GLN A 132 1.65 7.58 -11.03
CA GLN A 132 0.74 6.58 -11.61
C GLN A 132 0.44 5.47 -10.59
N MET A 133 1.47 4.86 -10.02
CA MET A 133 1.33 3.68 -9.17
C MET A 133 0.76 3.99 -7.78
N ASN A 134 1.06 5.18 -7.23
CA ASN A 134 0.72 5.51 -5.84
C ASN A 134 -0.51 6.42 -5.68
N LEU A 135 -1.04 6.96 -6.78
CA LEU A 135 -2.21 7.84 -6.76
C LEU A 135 -3.25 7.44 -7.81
N ILE A 136 -2.85 7.37 -9.09
CA ILE A 136 -3.81 7.16 -10.19
C ILE A 136 -4.37 5.73 -10.19
N SER A 137 -3.52 4.73 -10.05
CA SER A 137 -3.96 3.32 -10.01
C SER A 137 -4.87 3.01 -8.82
N PRO A 138 -4.59 3.45 -7.58
CA PRO A 138 -5.55 3.38 -6.47
C PRO A 138 -6.90 4.03 -6.77
N LEU A 139 -6.91 5.19 -7.43
CA LEU A 139 -8.15 5.85 -7.84
C LEU A 139 -8.94 5.00 -8.85
N TRP A 140 -8.27 4.41 -9.86
CA TRP A 140 -8.95 3.54 -10.83
C TRP A 140 -9.59 2.33 -10.17
N PHE A 141 -8.86 1.63 -9.28
CA PHE A 141 -9.43 0.53 -8.50
C PHE A 141 -10.63 1.00 -7.67
N ALA A 142 -10.48 2.13 -6.96
CA ALA A 142 -11.53 2.66 -6.11
C ALA A 142 -12.82 2.98 -6.89
N ILE A 143 -12.70 3.66 -8.05
CA ILE A 143 -13.85 3.97 -8.92
C ILE A 143 -14.54 2.68 -9.40
N ARG A 144 -13.76 1.70 -9.87
CA ARG A 144 -14.32 0.48 -10.44
C ARG A 144 -15.00 -0.39 -9.39
N VAL A 145 -14.38 -0.52 -8.21
CA VAL A 145 -14.94 -1.28 -7.08
C VAL A 145 -16.14 -0.56 -6.46
N CYS A 146 -16.08 0.78 -6.31
CA CYS A 146 -17.21 1.58 -5.80
C CYS A 146 -18.47 1.37 -6.62
N ARG A 147 -18.36 1.28 -7.95
CA ARG A 147 -19.51 0.95 -8.82
C ARG A 147 -20.16 -0.39 -8.43
N GLN A 148 -19.36 -1.41 -8.14
CA GLN A 148 -19.86 -2.71 -7.67
C GLN A 148 -20.51 -2.57 -6.29
N MET A 149 -19.83 -1.92 -5.33
CA MET A 149 -20.32 -1.74 -3.96
C MET A 149 -21.63 -0.98 -3.89
N ARG A 150 -21.87 -0.02 -4.79
CA ARG A 150 -23.11 0.76 -4.85
C ARG A 150 -24.30 -0.02 -5.44
N ASN A 151 -24.03 -1.07 -6.23
CA ASN A 151 -25.03 -1.90 -6.90
C ASN A 151 -25.34 -3.22 -6.18
N GLN A 152 -24.83 -3.40 -4.96
CA GLN A 152 -25.08 -4.56 -4.12
C GLN A 152 -25.65 -4.14 -2.76
N ASP A 153 -26.20 -5.11 -2.02
CA ASP A 153 -26.68 -4.85 -0.65
C ASP A 153 -25.53 -4.67 0.34
N GLY A 154 -25.76 -3.82 1.34
CA GLY A 154 -24.81 -3.51 2.39
C GLY A 154 -23.93 -2.28 2.07
N THR A 155 -22.89 -2.11 2.87
CA THR A 155 -21.90 -1.03 2.75
C THR A 155 -20.53 -1.58 2.37
N GLY A 156 -19.78 -0.84 1.54
CA GLY A 156 -18.40 -1.14 1.18
C GLY A 156 -17.38 -0.41 2.04
N SER A 157 -16.16 -0.93 2.09
CA SER A 157 -15.02 -0.28 2.75
C SER A 157 -13.80 -0.27 1.82
N ILE A 158 -13.24 0.91 1.59
CA ILE A 158 -12.01 1.10 0.82
C ILE A 158 -10.92 1.61 1.75
N ILE A 159 -9.78 0.93 1.78
CA ILE A 159 -8.61 1.32 2.55
C ILE A 159 -7.47 1.66 1.59
N ASN A 160 -6.98 2.88 1.66
CA ASN A 160 -5.80 3.31 0.93
C ASN A 160 -4.57 3.19 1.83
N ILE A 161 -3.51 2.54 1.34
CA ILE A 161 -2.23 2.46 2.06
C ILE A 161 -1.34 3.61 1.60
N SER A 162 -1.20 4.59 2.47
CA SER A 162 -0.35 5.76 2.31
C SER A 162 0.99 5.58 3.03
N SER A 163 1.67 6.66 3.30
CA SER A 163 2.99 6.70 3.92
C SER A 163 3.17 7.99 4.72
N GLY A 164 4.01 7.96 5.73
CA GLY A 164 4.52 9.17 6.39
C GLY A 164 5.17 10.16 5.43
N ALA A 165 5.63 9.68 4.24
CA ALA A 165 6.11 10.55 3.16
C ALA A 165 5.04 11.52 2.62
N GLY A 166 3.76 11.20 2.79
CA GLY A 166 2.64 12.08 2.43
C GLY A 166 2.30 13.15 3.49
N HIS A 167 3.09 13.28 4.55
CA HIS A 167 2.88 14.29 5.58
C HIS A 167 3.18 15.70 5.05
N PRO A 168 2.47 16.76 5.53
CA PRO A 168 2.70 18.14 5.10
C PRO A 168 4.12 18.68 5.31
N ALA A 169 4.92 18.09 6.20
CA ALA A 169 6.33 18.46 6.39
C ALA A 169 7.22 18.20 5.16
N GLY A 170 6.70 17.43 4.19
CA GLY A 170 7.42 17.12 2.95
C GLY A 170 8.34 15.91 3.06
N SER A 171 8.91 15.52 1.93
CA SER A 171 9.78 14.35 1.76
C SER A 171 10.85 14.64 0.72
N PRO A 172 11.95 15.31 1.07
CA PRO A 172 12.94 15.80 0.10
C PRO A 172 13.51 14.74 -0.83
N THR A 173 13.73 13.51 -0.35
CA THR A 173 14.28 12.40 -1.14
C THR A 173 13.23 11.57 -1.87
N LEU A 174 11.94 11.79 -1.58
CA LEU A 174 10.80 11.02 -2.11
C LEU A 174 9.76 11.92 -2.78
N VAL A 175 10.22 12.92 -3.55
CA VAL A 175 9.41 14.05 -4.04
C VAL A 175 8.08 13.60 -4.67
N SER A 176 8.11 12.81 -5.73
CA SER A 176 6.88 12.38 -6.42
C SER A 176 6.11 11.31 -5.64
N TYR A 177 6.82 10.46 -4.91
CA TYR A 177 6.18 9.49 -4.03
C TYR A 177 5.44 10.18 -2.88
N GLY A 178 6.10 11.13 -2.20
CA GLY A 178 5.48 11.93 -1.14
C GLY A 178 4.28 12.72 -1.66
N ALA A 179 4.42 13.38 -2.81
CA ALA A 179 3.32 14.09 -3.46
C ALA A 179 2.14 13.16 -3.80
N ALA A 180 2.41 11.96 -4.33
CA ALA A 180 1.38 10.97 -4.61
C ALA A 180 0.66 10.50 -3.35
N LYS A 181 1.41 10.24 -2.25
CA LYS A 181 0.84 9.80 -0.96
C LYS A 181 0.07 10.92 -0.26
N ALA A 182 0.51 12.17 -0.34
CA ALA A 182 -0.26 13.33 0.09
C ALA A 182 -1.56 13.48 -0.72
N GLY A 183 -1.48 13.32 -2.05
CA GLY A 183 -2.63 13.26 -2.94
C GLY A 183 -3.60 12.13 -2.58
N LEU A 184 -3.09 10.95 -2.21
CA LEU A 184 -3.91 9.81 -1.79
C LEU A 184 -4.64 10.08 -0.46
N ASN A 185 -4.00 10.78 0.49
CA ASN A 185 -4.64 11.21 1.73
C ASN A 185 -5.79 12.20 1.45
N HIS A 186 -5.56 13.14 0.53
CA HIS A 186 -6.60 14.09 0.11
C HIS A 186 -7.73 13.38 -0.65
N LEU A 187 -7.40 12.50 -1.60
CA LEU A 187 -8.34 11.70 -2.37
C LEU A 187 -9.25 10.87 -1.45
N THR A 188 -8.71 10.25 -0.40
CA THR A 188 -9.46 9.50 0.59
C THR A 188 -10.59 10.31 1.20
N ARG A 189 -10.30 11.55 1.59
CA ARG A 189 -11.30 12.45 2.19
C ARG A 189 -12.39 12.84 1.19
N SER A 190 -12.00 13.19 -0.03
CA SER A 190 -12.93 13.58 -1.10
C SER A 190 -13.88 12.44 -1.49
N LEU A 191 -13.32 11.22 -1.65
CA LEU A 191 -14.14 10.04 -1.99
C LEU A 191 -15.06 9.62 -0.85
N ALA A 192 -14.64 9.76 0.39
CA ALA A 192 -15.46 9.46 1.56
C ALA A 192 -16.70 10.35 1.64
N GLU A 193 -16.57 11.63 1.30
CA GLU A 193 -17.68 12.58 1.24
C GLU A 193 -18.63 12.26 0.08
N GLU A 194 -18.07 12.00 -1.11
CA GLU A 194 -18.85 11.77 -2.33
C GLU A 194 -19.59 10.42 -2.31
N TRP A 195 -19.01 9.38 -1.74
CA TRP A 195 -19.51 8.01 -1.83
C TRP A 195 -20.31 7.53 -0.60
N GLY A 196 -20.25 8.28 0.50
CA GLY A 196 -21.13 8.01 1.63
C GLY A 196 -22.62 8.15 1.28
N PRO A 197 -23.50 7.43 1.95
CA PRO A 197 -23.27 6.46 3.04
C PRO A 197 -22.97 5.02 2.54
N ARG A 198 -22.88 4.77 1.26
CA ARG A 198 -22.76 3.43 0.67
C ARG A 198 -21.35 2.86 0.75
N VAL A 199 -20.32 3.71 0.70
CA VAL A 199 -18.92 3.29 0.73
C VAL A 199 -18.16 4.19 1.69
N ARG A 200 -17.49 3.58 2.67
CA ARG A 200 -16.51 4.28 3.51
C ARG A 200 -15.13 4.20 2.87
N VAL A 201 -14.40 5.29 2.90
CA VAL A 201 -13.03 5.37 2.38
C VAL A 201 -12.12 5.92 3.45
N ASN A 202 -11.14 5.13 3.88
CA ASN A 202 -10.16 5.54 4.91
C ASN A 202 -8.73 5.26 4.42
N CYS A 203 -7.77 5.79 5.12
CA CYS A 203 -6.36 5.70 4.78
C CYS A 203 -5.53 5.27 5.98
N LEU A 204 -4.50 4.46 5.75
CA LEU A 204 -3.46 4.14 6.71
C LEU A 204 -2.14 4.71 6.20
N ALA A 205 -1.57 5.68 6.90
CA ALA A 205 -0.26 6.26 6.59
C ALA A 205 0.82 5.50 7.37
N LEU A 206 1.66 4.76 6.65
CA LEU A 206 2.64 3.88 7.27
C LEU A 206 3.96 4.61 7.52
N GLY A 207 4.52 4.41 8.70
CA GLY A 207 5.92 4.59 9.00
C GLY A 207 6.77 3.39 8.54
N PRO A 208 7.97 3.23 9.12
CA PRO A 208 8.82 2.08 8.85
C PRO A 208 8.09 0.79 9.17
N THR A 209 7.96 -0.08 8.17
CA THR A 209 7.33 -1.40 8.32
C THR A 209 8.34 -2.46 7.88
N MET A 210 8.61 -3.44 8.75
CA MET A 210 9.61 -4.47 8.54
C MET A 210 9.17 -5.43 7.43
N THR A 211 9.77 -5.27 6.28
CA THR A 211 9.61 -6.15 5.12
C THR A 211 11.01 -6.54 4.63
N ASP A 212 11.11 -7.57 3.81
CA ASP A 212 12.40 -7.97 3.22
C ASP A 212 13.02 -6.82 2.43
N ASN A 213 12.20 -6.06 1.70
CA ASN A 213 12.65 -4.87 0.97
C ASN A 213 13.17 -3.80 1.93
N PHE A 214 12.43 -3.50 3.01
CA PHE A 214 12.85 -2.51 3.98
C PHE A 214 14.18 -2.92 4.62
N ARG A 215 14.29 -4.17 5.05
CA ARG A 215 15.52 -4.74 5.62
C ARG A 215 16.71 -4.64 4.65
N SER A 216 16.49 -4.98 3.38
CA SER A 216 17.56 -5.06 2.38
C SER A 216 18.03 -3.71 1.86
N PHE A 217 17.13 -2.70 1.81
CA PHE A 217 17.40 -1.42 1.13
C PHE A 217 17.52 -0.22 2.06
N VAL A 218 16.89 -0.29 3.23
CA VAL A 218 16.81 0.86 4.14
C VAL A 218 17.74 0.66 5.33
N LEU A 219 17.85 -0.57 5.86
CA LEU A 219 18.69 -0.80 7.03
C LEU A 219 20.17 -0.90 6.64
N PRO A 220 21.07 -0.28 7.43
CA PRO A 220 22.50 -0.46 7.27
C PRO A 220 22.91 -1.93 7.45
N LYS A 221 23.94 -2.38 6.72
CA LYS A 221 24.41 -3.77 6.80
C LYS A 221 24.97 -4.14 8.18
N ASP A 222 25.48 -3.15 8.92
CA ASP A 222 26.00 -3.27 10.28
C ASP A 222 24.94 -3.08 11.36
N ASP A 223 23.69 -2.73 10.97
CA ASP A 223 22.52 -2.62 11.87
C ASP A 223 21.30 -3.35 11.26
N PRO A 224 21.40 -4.68 11.05
CA PRO A 224 20.37 -5.44 10.31
C PRO A 224 19.00 -5.50 11.01
N ASP A 225 18.97 -5.26 12.31
CA ASP A 225 17.75 -5.19 13.11
C ASP A 225 17.22 -3.75 13.28
N GLY A 226 18.01 -2.76 12.83
CA GLY A 226 17.64 -1.37 12.84
C GLY A 226 17.63 -0.74 14.24
N ALA A 227 18.37 -1.29 15.20
CA ALA A 227 18.36 -0.78 16.57
C ALA A 227 18.80 0.68 16.64
N GLN A 228 19.82 1.06 15.87
CA GLN A 228 20.28 2.44 15.77
C GLN A 228 19.35 3.27 14.89
N TYR A 229 18.86 2.70 13.78
CA TYR A 229 17.92 3.35 12.86
C TYR A 229 16.61 3.74 13.57
N PHE A 230 16.07 2.86 14.43
CA PHE A 230 14.80 3.10 15.13
C PHE A 230 14.96 3.80 16.49
N ARG A 231 16.16 4.23 16.88
CA ARG A 231 16.37 4.86 18.20
C ARG A 231 15.50 6.11 18.43
N ASP A 232 15.15 6.82 17.34
CA ASP A 232 14.36 8.05 17.41
C ASP A 232 12.84 7.80 17.15
N VAL A 233 12.46 6.58 16.81
CA VAL A 233 11.07 6.14 16.79
C VAL A 233 10.63 5.89 18.25
N PRO A 234 9.53 6.48 18.76
CA PRO A 234 9.09 6.29 20.14
C PRO A 234 8.93 4.82 20.56
N LEU A 235 8.37 3.96 19.68
CA LEU A 235 8.24 2.52 19.94
C LEU A 235 9.51 1.70 19.69
N LYS A 236 10.63 2.34 19.28
CA LYS A 236 11.97 1.73 19.15
C LYS A 236 12.04 0.52 18.21
N ARG A 237 11.15 0.40 17.27
CA ARG A 237 11.13 -0.66 16.26
C ARG A 237 10.35 -0.24 15.01
N ALA A 238 10.48 -1.00 13.94
CA ALA A 238 9.52 -0.95 12.84
C ALA A 238 8.18 -1.57 13.24
N GLY A 239 7.12 -1.20 12.54
CA GLY A 239 5.88 -1.94 12.54
C GLY A 239 6.00 -3.26 11.75
N GLU A 240 5.13 -4.21 12.04
CA GLU A 240 5.06 -5.47 11.31
C GLU A 240 3.91 -5.42 10.28
N PRO A 241 4.01 -6.11 9.12
CA PRO A 241 2.92 -6.20 8.15
C PRO A 241 1.58 -6.62 8.75
N ALA A 242 1.59 -7.52 9.74
CA ALA A 242 0.38 -7.95 10.44
C ALA A 242 -0.27 -6.82 11.27
N GLU A 243 0.50 -5.86 11.78
CA GLU A 243 -0.06 -4.72 12.52
C GLU A 243 -0.87 -3.80 11.58
N VAL A 244 -0.39 -3.63 10.34
CA VAL A 244 -1.13 -2.93 9.29
C VAL A 244 -2.40 -3.71 8.92
N GLY A 245 -2.29 -5.04 8.79
CA GLY A 245 -3.42 -5.93 8.51
C GLY A 245 -4.52 -5.82 9.58
N ARG A 246 -4.15 -5.83 10.87
CA ARG A 246 -5.12 -5.67 11.97
C ARG A 246 -5.84 -4.31 11.95
N ALA A 247 -5.14 -3.24 11.57
CA ALA A 247 -5.77 -1.93 11.38
C ALA A 247 -6.76 -1.94 10.19
N CYS A 248 -6.42 -2.63 9.09
CA CYS A 248 -7.35 -2.84 7.99
C CYS A 248 -8.60 -3.61 8.45
N VAL A 249 -8.44 -4.71 9.21
CA VAL A 249 -9.57 -5.46 9.78
C VAL A 249 -10.49 -4.57 10.62
N PHE A 250 -9.91 -3.77 11.52
CA PHE A 250 -10.67 -2.82 12.33
C PHE A 250 -11.49 -1.85 11.46
N LEU A 251 -10.86 -1.17 10.50
CA LEU A 251 -11.52 -0.20 9.64
C LEU A 251 -12.57 -0.82 8.70
N CYS A 252 -12.43 -2.09 8.36
CA CYS A 252 -13.38 -2.83 7.52
C CYS A 252 -14.53 -3.46 8.30
N SER A 253 -14.42 -3.55 9.63
CA SER A 253 -15.44 -4.15 10.51
C SER A 253 -16.49 -3.15 10.96
N GLY A 254 -17.59 -3.67 11.56
CA GLY A 254 -18.64 -2.85 12.17
C GLY A 254 -18.16 -1.98 13.34
N ALA A 255 -16.97 -2.28 13.92
CA ALA A 255 -16.38 -1.44 14.98
C ALA A 255 -15.97 -0.04 14.49
N ALA A 256 -15.86 0.15 13.17
CA ALA A 256 -15.46 1.40 12.54
C ALA A 256 -16.55 2.03 11.67
N ASP A 257 -17.82 1.70 11.87
CA ASP A 257 -18.92 2.14 10.99
C ASP A 257 -19.10 3.66 10.92
N PHE A 258 -18.65 4.40 11.94
CA PHE A 258 -18.70 5.86 11.94
C PHE A 258 -17.35 6.51 11.60
N ILE A 259 -16.35 5.73 11.15
CA ILE A 259 -15.05 6.22 10.70
C ILE A 259 -15.04 6.28 9.16
N ASN A 260 -14.97 7.50 8.63
CA ASN A 260 -14.98 7.75 7.18
C ASN A 260 -14.13 9.00 6.85
N GLY A 261 -13.30 8.93 5.82
CA GLY A 261 -12.49 10.03 5.34
C GLY A 261 -11.24 10.33 6.18
N THR A 262 -10.86 9.45 7.12
CA THR A 262 -9.69 9.67 7.99
C THR A 262 -8.42 9.08 7.41
N THR A 263 -7.28 9.68 7.77
CA THR A 263 -5.96 9.08 7.65
C THR A 263 -5.45 8.76 9.05
N ILE A 264 -5.18 7.49 9.32
CA ILE A 264 -4.63 7.00 10.58
C ILE A 264 -3.14 6.71 10.35
N GLU A 265 -2.29 7.26 11.19
CA GLU A 265 -0.85 7.02 11.17
C GLU A 265 -0.53 5.72 11.92
N ILE A 266 0.26 4.85 11.25
CA ILE A 266 0.78 3.60 11.81
C ILE A 266 2.31 3.68 11.70
N ASP A 267 2.92 4.41 12.59
CA ASP A 267 4.33 4.85 12.48
C ASP A 267 5.13 4.71 13.78
N GLY A 268 4.51 4.16 14.83
CA GLY A 268 5.15 4.02 16.14
C GLY A 268 5.33 5.36 16.87
N GLY A 269 4.55 6.39 16.53
CA GLY A 269 4.62 7.74 17.10
C GLY A 269 5.77 8.58 16.53
N MET A 270 6.23 8.25 15.33
CA MET A 270 7.35 8.94 14.71
C MET A 270 6.98 10.38 14.34
N LEU A 271 7.83 11.32 14.71
CA LEU A 271 7.66 12.71 14.28
C LEU A 271 7.95 12.86 12.79
N PRO A 272 7.11 13.64 12.07
CA PRO A 272 7.35 13.94 10.67
C PRO A 272 8.76 14.57 10.48
N GLY A 273 9.50 14.05 9.51
CA GLY A 273 10.85 14.53 9.19
C GLY A 273 12.01 13.71 9.80
N VAL A 274 11.80 13.03 10.93
CA VAL A 274 12.89 12.28 11.62
C VAL A 274 13.49 11.17 10.74
N LEU A 275 12.66 10.43 9.99
CA LEU A 275 13.15 9.40 9.06
C LEU A 275 14.04 9.98 7.95
N TYR A 276 13.74 11.21 7.51
CA TYR A 276 14.49 11.83 6.42
C TYR A 276 15.84 12.31 6.88
N GLU A 277 15.97 12.76 8.12
CA GLU A 277 17.26 13.12 8.70
C GLU A 277 18.14 11.89 8.93
N ALA A 278 17.60 10.78 9.44
CA ALA A 278 18.32 9.54 9.63
C ALA A 278 18.76 8.90 8.31
N GLY A 279 17.85 8.87 7.31
CA GLY A 279 18.12 8.34 5.98
C GLY A 279 19.08 9.22 5.17
N LEU A 280 19.00 10.56 5.31
CA LEU A 280 19.91 11.49 4.64
C LEU A 280 21.35 11.36 5.16
N LYS A 281 21.56 11.10 6.45
CA LYS A 281 22.91 10.83 6.97
C LYS A 281 23.53 9.59 6.33
N THR A 282 22.73 8.56 6.05
CA THR A 282 23.22 7.34 5.38
C THR A 282 23.48 7.55 3.89
N ILE A 283 22.69 8.39 3.21
CA ILE A 283 22.88 8.69 1.78
C ILE A 283 23.94 9.76 1.56
N THR A 284 24.05 10.74 2.47
CA THR A 284 25.09 11.79 2.38
C THR A 284 26.48 11.26 2.74
N ASP A 285 26.56 10.25 3.60
CA ASP A 285 27.82 9.56 3.92
C ASP A 285 28.29 8.63 2.78
N LEU A 286 27.45 8.40 1.75
CA LEU A 286 27.77 7.65 0.53
C LEU A 286 28.15 8.56 -0.65
N LEU A 287 28.08 9.87 -0.49
CA LEU A 287 28.54 10.89 -1.44
C LEU A 287 29.86 11.51 -0.98
#